data_0919ca928812f026977dbddff270e62a
#
_entry.id   0919ca928812f026977dbddff270e62a
#
_cell.length_a   1.000
_cell.length_b   1.000
_cell.length_c   1.000
_cell.angle_alpha   90.00
_cell.angle_beta   90.00
_cell.angle_gamma   90.00
#
_symmetry.space_group_name_H-M   'P 1'
#
loop_
_entity.id
_entity.type
_entity.pdbx_description
1 polymer ?
#
loop_
_entity_poly.entity_id
_entity_poly.type
_entity_poly.pdbx_seq_one_letter_code
_entity_poly.pdbx_strand_id
1 'polypeptide(L)'
;MVPELLIAAPRVVPGTGQPGVLEPGYVLVTGGRVAEVASGPPPRSPDLALGSGCLVPGLIDLQVNGYFGVDLAEPDAAGWGRVVRRLPETGTTAFLPTFITAPVAQLVGALRFAAGFTADPPAGARVLGVHVEGPFLAPSRAGAHRRDLIVPPSPEAIAGLLAAGAGVLRVVTLAPEVEGGLAAVADLASAGIVVSIGHSDATARQVAAAADAGARMVTHLFNAQRPLHHREPGVVGQALADPRLTCGLIADLSHVAAAVCAIAFAAAPGRILLVTDASAAAGMPPGRYRIGG
;
A
#
# COMPACT_ATOMS: atom_id res chain seq x y z
N MET A 1 -11.16 -30.94 9.39
CA MET A 1 -11.48 -29.83 10.34
C MET A 1 -10.21 -29.01 10.51
N VAL A 2 -10.27 -27.69 10.36
CA VAL A 2 -9.14 -26.81 10.72
C VAL A 2 -9.03 -26.89 12.25
N PRO A 3 -7.85 -27.27 12.82
CA PRO A 3 -7.68 -27.41 14.25
C PRO A 3 -7.91 -26.06 14.96
N GLU A 4 -8.36 -26.12 16.19
CA GLU A 4 -8.38 -24.98 17.09
C GLU A 4 -6.94 -24.62 17.48
N LEU A 5 -6.59 -23.34 17.45
CA LEU A 5 -5.25 -22.84 17.79
C LEU A 5 -5.36 -21.75 18.86
N LEU A 6 -4.71 -21.97 20.00
CA LEU A 6 -4.64 -21.04 21.12
C LEU A 6 -3.22 -20.46 21.19
N ILE A 7 -3.11 -19.14 21.03
CA ILE A 7 -1.83 -18.41 21.06
C ILE A 7 -1.82 -17.50 22.27
N ALA A 8 -0.80 -17.61 23.14
CA ALA A 8 -0.60 -16.71 24.27
C ALA A 8 0.64 -15.84 24.06
N ALA A 9 0.56 -14.58 24.50
CA ALA A 9 1.67 -13.64 24.40
C ALA A 9 1.72 -12.69 25.59
N PRO A 10 2.92 -12.16 25.96
CA PRO A 10 3.05 -11.13 26.98
C PRO A 10 2.25 -9.87 26.66
N ARG A 11 2.10 -9.55 25.36
CA ARG A 11 1.31 -8.43 24.86
C ARG A 11 0.53 -8.84 23.63
N VAL A 12 -0.74 -8.44 23.56
CA VAL A 12 -1.62 -8.67 22.42
C VAL A 12 -2.28 -7.35 22.02
N VAL A 13 -2.16 -6.94 20.77
CA VAL A 13 -2.95 -5.87 20.18
C VAL A 13 -4.20 -6.48 19.59
N PRO A 14 -5.40 -6.15 20.10
CA PRO A 14 -6.63 -6.87 19.70
C PRO A 14 -7.10 -6.57 18.27
N GLY A 15 -6.54 -5.56 17.61
CA GLY A 15 -6.98 -5.16 16.27
C GLY A 15 -8.16 -4.17 16.30
N THR A 16 -9.01 -4.22 15.27
CA THR A 16 -10.09 -3.25 15.10
C THR A 16 -11.13 -3.30 16.22
N GLY A 17 -11.48 -2.13 16.75
CA GLY A 17 -12.61 -1.95 17.68
C GLY A 17 -12.29 -2.04 19.16
N GLN A 18 -11.09 -2.47 19.54
CA GLN A 18 -10.65 -2.45 20.93
C GLN A 18 -9.36 -1.63 21.06
N PRO A 19 -9.36 -0.50 21.77
CA PRO A 19 -8.16 0.27 22.02
C PRO A 19 -7.27 -0.41 23.08
N GLY A 20 -5.95 -0.23 22.93
CA GLY A 20 -4.98 -0.64 23.93
C GLY A 20 -4.25 -1.95 23.62
N VAL A 21 -3.44 -2.35 24.57
CA VAL A 21 -2.66 -3.58 24.55
C VAL A 21 -3.09 -4.43 25.73
N LEU A 22 -3.35 -5.70 25.49
CA LEU A 22 -3.66 -6.68 26.54
C LEU A 22 -2.35 -7.25 27.09
N GLU A 23 -2.13 -7.19 28.40
CA GLU A 23 -0.88 -7.59 29.06
C GLU A 23 -1.16 -8.42 30.34
N PRO A 24 -0.92 -9.76 30.34
CA PRO A 24 -0.76 -10.63 29.19
C PRO A 24 -2.10 -10.85 28.46
N GLY A 25 -2.03 -11.49 27.27
CA GLY A 25 -3.24 -11.82 26.54
C GLY A 25 -3.10 -13.08 25.68
N TYR A 26 -4.23 -13.52 25.14
CA TYR A 26 -4.29 -14.65 24.23
C TYR A 26 -5.25 -14.44 23.07
N VAL A 27 -5.05 -15.22 22.03
CA VAL A 27 -5.93 -15.30 20.86
C VAL A 27 -6.33 -16.75 20.63
N LEU A 28 -7.64 -16.99 20.53
CA LEU A 28 -8.21 -18.27 20.13
C LEU A 28 -8.65 -18.22 18.67
N VAL A 29 -8.16 -19.14 17.87
CA VAL A 29 -8.55 -19.31 16.47
C VAL A 29 -9.32 -20.61 16.33
N THR A 30 -10.53 -20.54 15.80
CA THR A 30 -11.39 -21.71 15.56
C THR A 30 -11.90 -21.68 14.12
N GLY A 31 -11.75 -22.78 13.41
CA GLY A 31 -12.19 -22.87 12.02
C GLY A 31 -11.47 -21.85 11.08
N GLY A 32 -10.21 -21.48 11.41
CA GLY A 32 -9.42 -20.50 10.66
C GLY A 32 -9.83 -19.05 10.87
N ARG A 33 -10.63 -18.75 11.89
CA ARG A 33 -11.08 -17.41 12.26
C ARG A 33 -10.71 -17.09 13.70
N VAL A 34 -10.37 -15.84 13.99
CA VAL A 34 -10.21 -15.36 15.36
C VAL A 34 -11.57 -15.43 16.05
N ALA A 35 -11.71 -16.33 17.03
CA ALA A 35 -12.92 -16.52 17.80
C ALA A 35 -12.94 -15.66 19.06
N GLU A 36 -11.76 -15.48 19.68
CA GLU A 36 -11.62 -14.70 20.91
C GLU A 36 -10.25 -14.01 20.96
N VAL A 37 -10.23 -12.79 21.50
CA VAL A 37 -9.02 -12.07 21.91
C VAL A 37 -9.28 -11.55 23.32
N ALA A 38 -8.51 -12.01 24.32
CA ALA A 38 -8.77 -11.67 25.70
C ALA A 38 -7.51 -11.40 26.50
N SER A 39 -7.66 -10.68 27.61
CA SER A 39 -6.59 -10.43 28.59
C SER A 39 -6.52 -11.54 29.63
N GLY A 40 -5.35 -11.71 30.23
CA GLY A 40 -5.10 -12.66 31.28
C GLY A 40 -4.54 -14.01 30.79
N PRO A 41 -4.51 -15.02 31.67
CA PRO A 41 -4.00 -16.34 31.32
C PRO A 41 -4.95 -17.04 30.35
N PRO A 42 -4.42 -17.86 29.41
CA PRO A 42 -5.25 -18.62 28.50
C PRO A 42 -6.07 -19.71 29.25
N PRO A 43 -7.25 -20.09 28.75
CA PRO A 43 -8.16 -21.04 29.45
C PRO A 43 -7.63 -22.48 29.50
N ARG A 44 -6.61 -22.80 28.71
CA ARG A 44 -5.88 -24.09 28.70
C ARG A 44 -4.43 -23.85 28.32
N SER A 45 -3.59 -24.86 28.37
CA SER A 45 -2.21 -24.75 27.83
C SER A 45 -2.26 -24.29 26.37
N PRO A 46 -1.56 -23.20 26.02
CA PRO A 46 -1.55 -22.66 24.66
C PRO A 46 -0.79 -23.60 23.71
N ASP A 47 -1.26 -23.67 22.48
CA ASP A 47 -0.58 -24.42 21.42
C ASP A 47 0.71 -23.67 20.99
N LEU A 48 0.72 -22.34 21.12
CA LEU A 48 1.87 -21.48 20.91
C LEU A 48 1.95 -20.44 22.03
N ALA A 49 3.05 -20.45 22.79
CA ALA A 49 3.34 -19.42 23.80
C ALA A 49 4.55 -18.59 23.37
N LEU A 50 4.33 -17.29 23.19
CA LEU A 50 5.41 -16.33 22.91
C LEU A 50 6.05 -15.91 24.24
N GLY A 51 7.36 -16.12 24.38
CA GLY A 51 8.10 -15.71 25.59
C GLY A 51 8.39 -14.21 25.65
N SER A 52 8.30 -13.49 24.53
CA SER A 52 8.56 -12.07 24.41
C SER A 52 7.83 -11.48 23.21
N GLY A 53 7.84 -10.13 23.08
CA GLY A 53 7.26 -9.44 21.94
C GLY A 53 5.78 -9.11 22.12
N CYS A 54 5.13 -8.84 20.99
CA CYS A 54 3.72 -8.48 20.94
C CYS A 54 3.05 -9.25 19.79
N LEU A 55 1.95 -9.92 20.09
CA LEU A 55 1.08 -10.49 19.06
C LEU A 55 0.20 -9.38 18.49
N VAL A 56 0.27 -9.19 17.19
CA VAL A 56 -0.50 -8.16 16.47
C VAL A 56 -1.26 -8.79 15.30
N PRO A 57 -2.29 -8.15 14.77
CA PRO A 57 -2.87 -8.54 13.48
C PRO A 57 -1.81 -8.56 12.38
N GLY A 58 -1.93 -9.46 11.43
CA GLY A 58 -1.04 -9.49 10.27
C GLY A 58 -1.05 -8.16 9.53
N LEU A 59 0.13 -7.71 9.11
CA LEU A 59 0.30 -6.43 8.43
C LEU A 59 -0.34 -6.45 7.03
N ILE A 60 -0.84 -5.29 6.61
CA ILE A 60 -1.38 -5.06 5.26
C ILE A 60 -0.51 -4.00 4.61
N ASP A 61 0.09 -4.33 3.45
CA ASP A 61 0.94 -3.42 2.70
C ASP A 61 0.27 -3.01 1.37
N LEU A 62 0.00 -1.72 1.22
CA LEU A 62 -0.72 -1.20 0.05
C LEU A 62 0.20 -0.81 -1.11
N GLN A 63 1.53 -1.01 -0.97
CA GLN A 63 2.49 -0.64 -1.99
C GLN A 63 3.69 -1.60 -1.98
N VAL A 64 3.63 -2.62 -2.85
CA VAL A 64 4.68 -3.63 -3.01
C VAL A 64 4.96 -3.83 -4.50
N ASN A 65 6.07 -3.27 -5.00
CA ASN A 65 6.46 -3.39 -6.41
C ASN A 65 7.11 -4.74 -6.70
N GLY A 66 7.72 -5.35 -5.71
CA GLY A 66 8.38 -6.64 -5.85
C GLY A 66 8.96 -7.16 -4.54
N TYR A 67 9.38 -8.42 -4.55
CA TYR A 67 10.03 -9.08 -3.42
C TYR A 67 10.77 -10.33 -3.86
N PHE A 68 11.84 -10.73 -3.19
CA PHE A 68 12.56 -11.99 -3.39
C PHE A 68 13.03 -12.22 -4.84
N GLY A 69 13.49 -11.16 -5.51
CA GLY A 69 13.96 -11.20 -6.89
C GLY A 69 12.83 -11.19 -7.94
N VAL A 70 11.59 -10.93 -7.53
CA VAL A 70 10.42 -10.88 -8.42
C VAL A 70 9.92 -9.44 -8.56
N ASP A 71 9.77 -8.96 -9.78
CA ASP A 71 9.03 -7.74 -10.10
C ASP A 71 7.55 -8.12 -10.32
N LEU A 72 6.65 -7.51 -9.55
CA LEU A 72 5.23 -7.86 -9.61
C LEU A 72 4.49 -7.21 -10.79
N ALA A 73 5.12 -6.29 -11.52
CA ALA A 73 4.58 -5.79 -12.79
C ALA A 73 4.75 -6.81 -13.93
N GLU A 74 5.64 -7.80 -13.76
CA GLU A 74 5.84 -8.86 -14.74
C GLU A 74 4.80 -9.98 -14.60
N PRO A 75 4.22 -10.49 -15.69
CA PRO A 75 3.19 -11.54 -15.68
C PRO A 75 3.81 -12.93 -15.45
N ASP A 76 4.49 -13.13 -14.33
CA ASP A 76 5.13 -14.39 -13.91
C ASP A 76 4.35 -15.06 -12.77
N ALA A 77 3.50 -16.03 -13.07
CA ALA A 77 2.70 -16.75 -12.08
C ALA A 77 3.57 -17.49 -11.03
N ALA A 78 4.72 -18.04 -11.43
CA ALA A 78 5.63 -18.74 -10.53
C ALA A 78 6.30 -17.75 -9.56
N GLY A 79 6.74 -16.59 -10.07
CA GLY A 79 7.29 -15.49 -9.28
C GLY A 79 6.25 -14.93 -8.31
N TRP A 80 5.06 -14.59 -8.77
CA TRP A 80 3.98 -14.14 -7.92
C TRP A 80 3.64 -15.15 -6.82
N GLY A 81 3.55 -16.44 -7.17
CA GLY A 81 3.33 -17.52 -6.21
C GLY A 81 4.44 -17.62 -5.16
N ARG A 82 5.69 -17.33 -5.52
CA ARG A 82 6.82 -17.26 -4.58
C ARG A 82 6.65 -16.10 -3.60
N VAL A 83 6.30 -14.91 -4.08
CA VAL A 83 6.06 -13.73 -3.23
C VAL A 83 4.90 -14.00 -2.28
N VAL A 84 3.76 -14.48 -2.78
CA VAL A 84 2.56 -14.80 -1.98
C VAL A 84 2.90 -15.75 -0.83
N ARG A 85 3.64 -16.84 -1.10
CA ARG A 85 4.00 -17.83 -0.07
C ARG A 85 4.99 -17.30 0.96
N ARG A 86 5.92 -16.44 0.55
CA ARG A 86 7.02 -16.00 1.41
C ARG A 86 6.77 -14.67 2.13
N LEU A 87 5.90 -13.83 1.61
CA LEU A 87 5.64 -12.51 2.20
C LEU A 87 5.20 -12.57 3.69
N PRO A 88 4.46 -13.61 4.14
CA PRO A 88 4.18 -13.79 5.58
C PRO A 88 5.42 -13.91 6.47
N GLU A 89 6.59 -14.31 5.93
CA GLU A 89 7.87 -14.33 6.67
C GLU A 89 8.26 -12.92 7.18
N THR A 90 7.75 -11.86 6.56
CA THR A 90 7.94 -10.45 6.94
C THR A 90 6.84 -9.90 7.86
N GLY A 91 5.84 -10.71 8.20
CA GLY A 91 4.64 -10.29 8.93
C GLY A 91 3.52 -9.72 8.05
N THR A 92 3.73 -9.60 6.74
CA THR A 92 2.72 -9.09 5.81
C THR A 92 1.80 -10.23 5.36
N THR A 93 0.54 -10.15 5.73
CA THR A 93 -0.47 -11.19 5.45
C THR A 93 -1.42 -10.82 4.31
N ALA A 94 -1.42 -9.56 3.89
CA ALA A 94 -2.17 -9.07 2.75
C ALA A 94 -1.45 -7.89 2.10
N PHE A 95 -1.58 -7.72 0.78
CA PHE A 95 -0.88 -6.65 0.07
C PHE A 95 -1.54 -6.28 -1.26
N LEU A 96 -1.11 -5.15 -1.82
CA LEU A 96 -1.38 -4.75 -3.19
C LEU A 96 -0.08 -4.84 -4.01
N PRO A 97 0.04 -5.76 -4.97
CA PRO A 97 1.03 -5.64 -6.04
C PRO A 97 0.93 -4.26 -6.67
N THR A 98 2.08 -3.58 -6.81
CA THR A 98 2.15 -2.23 -7.33
C THR A 98 2.89 -2.21 -8.65
N PHE A 99 2.25 -1.65 -9.68
CA PHE A 99 2.80 -1.52 -11.03
C PHE A 99 3.23 -0.08 -11.25
N ILE A 100 4.54 0.14 -11.36
CA ILE A 100 5.08 1.48 -11.61
C ILE A 100 4.86 1.90 -13.07
N THR A 101 5.19 3.14 -13.38
CA THR A 101 5.08 3.73 -14.72
C THR A 101 5.63 2.81 -15.81
N ALA A 102 4.75 2.44 -16.73
CA ALA A 102 5.02 1.67 -17.93
C ALA A 102 4.07 2.15 -19.07
N PRO A 103 4.29 1.75 -20.31
CA PRO A 103 3.31 1.98 -21.37
C PRO A 103 1.91 1.49 -20.96
N VAL A 104 0.86 2.27 -21.20
CA VAL A 104 -0.51 1.94 -20.79
C VAL A 104 -0.93 0.54 -21.26
N ALA A 105 -0.54 0.15 -22.45
CA ALA A 105 -0.83 -1.21 -22.98
C ALA A 105 -0.18 -2.33 -22.15
N GLN A 106 1.01 -2.09 -21.60
CA GLN A 106 1.69 -3.04 -20.71
C GLN A 106 0.97 -3.12 -19.35
N LEU A 107 0.57 -1.98 -18.77
CA LEU A 107 -0.23 -1.96 -17.54
C LEU A 107 -1.58 -2.67 -17.70
N VAL A 108 -2.25 -2.49 -18.85
CA VAL A 108 -3.47 -3.23 -19.20
C VAL A 108 -3.21 -4.73 -19.24
N GLY A 109 -2.09 -5.17 -19.82
CA GLY A 109 -1.68 -6.58 -19.82
C GLY A 109 -1.43 -7.14 -18.42
N ALA A 110 -0.69 -6.39 -17.60
CA ALA A 110 -0.40 -6.75 -16.20
C ALA A 110 -1.68 -6.83 -15.34
N LEU A 111 -2.63 -5.91 -15.52
CA LEU A 111 -3.92 -5.95 -14.83
C LEU A 111 -4.74 -7.19 -15.20
N ARG A 112 -4.79 -7.57 -16.48
CA ARG A 112 -5.47 -8.81 -16.93
C ARG A 112 -4.80 -10.05 -16.32
N PHE A 113 -3.48 -10.09 -16.29
CA PHE A 113 -2.75 -11.16 -15.62
C PHE A 113 -3.10 -11.23 -14.14
N ALA A 114 -3.07 -10.11 -13.41
CA ALA A 114 -3.43 -10.04 -12.00
C ALA A 114 -4.86 -10.52 -11.75
N ALA A 115 -5.83 -10.16 -12.60
CA ALA A 115 -7.21 -10.64 -12.49
C ALA A 115 -7.29 -12.17 -12.59
N GLY A 116 -6.55 -12.77 -13.53
CA GLY A 116 -6.46 -14.24 -13.66
C GLY A 116 -5.80 -14.90 -12.47
N PHE A 117 -4.68 -14.33 -11.98
CA PHE A 117 -3.94 -14.88 -10.83
C PHE A 117 -4.76 -14.82 -9.54
N THR A 118 -5.50 -13.74 -9.31
CA THR A 118 -6.30 -13.56 -8.09
C THR A 118 -7.57 -14.41 -8.03
N ALA A 119 -7.97 -15.01 -9.14
CA ALA A 119 -9.11 -15.93 -9.17
C ALA A 119 -8.82 -17.26 -8.45
N ASP A 120 -7.56 -17.73 -8.48
CA ASP A 120 -7.13 -18.96 -7.80
C ASP A 120 -5.68 -18.79 -7.25
N PRO A 121 -5.49 -17.97 -6.22
CA PRO A 121 -4.17 -17.70 -5.68
C PRO A 121 -3.69 -18.84 -4.80
N PRO A 122 -2.36 -19.12 -4.75
CA PRO A 122 -1.81 -20.08 -3.80
C PRO A 122 -2.00 -19.59 -2.36
N ALA A 123 -1.93 -20.52 -1.40
CA ALA A 123 -1.93 -20.18 0.02
C ALA A 123 -0.73 -19.28 0.39
N GLY A 124 -0.97 -18.28 1.23
CA GLY A 124 0.03 -17.28 1.67
C GLY A 124 -0.59 -15.93 1.95
N ALA A 125 0.14 -14.85 1.70
CA ALA A 125 -0.37 -13.49 1.81
C ALA A 125 -1.48 -13.24 0.76
N ARG A 126 -2.55 -12.58 1.18
CA ARG A 126 -3.69 -12.28 0.29
C ARG A 126 -3.37 -11.13 -0.65
N VAL A 127 -3.57 -11.33 -1.94
CA VAL A 127 -3.61 -10.25 -2.93
C VAL A 127 -4.99 -9.58 -2.83
N LEU A 128 -5.03 -8.33 -2.35
CA LEU A 128 -6.28 -7.59 -2.15
C LEU A 128 -6.78 -6.87 -3.41
N GLY A 129 -5.94 -6.86 -4.43
CA GLY A 129 -6.12 -6.17 -5.70
C GLY A 129 -4.77 -5.62 -6.17
N VAL A 130 -4.79 -4.60 -7.01
CA VAL A 130 -3.60 -3.99 -7.62
C VAL A 130 -3.59 -2.48 -7.36
N HIS A 131 -2.41 -1.95 -7.16
CA HIS A 131 -2.09 -0.53 -7.16
C HIS A 131 -1.34 -0.20 -8.45
N VAL A 132 -1.81 0.76 -9.23
CA VAL A 132 -1.12 1.29 -10.41
C VAL A 132 -0.53 2.64 -10.05
N GLU A 133 0.81 2.75 -10.07
CA GLU A 133 1.53 3.96 -9.74
C GLU A 133 2.05 4.64 -11.01
N GLY A 134 1.34 5.65 -11.45
CA GLY A 134 1.57 6.28 -12.76
C GLY A 134 0.84 5.56 -13.91
N PRO A 135 1.12 5.89 -15.18
CA PRO A 135 2.15 6.82 -15.67
C PRO A 135 1.75 8.31 -15.61
N PHE A 136 0.66 8.67 -15.00
CA PHE A 136 0.04 10.00 -14.96
C PHE A 136 0.67 10.89 -13.87
N LEU A 137 1.98 11.05 -13.92
CA LEU A 137 2.80 11.69 -12.87
C LEU A 137 3.33 13.04 -13.33
N ALA A 138 3.83 13.87 -12.41
CA ALA A 138 4.56 15.07 -12.73
C ALA A 138 6.00 14.73 -13.16
N PRO A 139 6.46 15.10 -14.37
CA PRO A 139 7.83 14.81 -14.82
C PRO A 139 8.90 15.41 -13.91
N SER A 140 8.60 16.52 -13.20
CA SER A 140 9.49 17.14 -12.21
C SER A 140 9.65 16.31 -10.94
N ARG A 141 8.75 15.36 -10.70
CA ARG A 141 8.69 14.50 -9.52
C ARG A 141 8.76 13.01 -9.87
N ALA A 142 9.37 12.68 -10.99
CA ALA A 142 9.46 11.31 -11.49
C ALA A 142 10.07 10.31 -10.47
N GLY A 143 11.00 10.75 -9.62
CA GLY A 143 11.68 9.82 -8.71
C GLY A 143 12.38 8.69 -9.48
N ALA A 144 12.07 7.44 -9.15
CA ALA A 144 12.59 6.25 -9.84
C ALA A 144 11.86 5.91 -11.15
N HIS A 145 10.74 6.58 -11.45
CA HIS A 145 9.98 6.32 -12.67
C HIS A 145 10.71 6.83 -13.92
N ARG A 146 10.61 6.10 -15.01
CA ARG A 146 11.15 6.49 -16.32
C ARG A 146 10.39 7.69 -16.85
N ARG A 147 11.08 8.84 -16.96
CA ARG A 147 10.49 10.12 -17.39
C ARG A 147 9.91 10.06 -18.80
N ASP A 148 10.52 9.28 -19.69
CA ASP A 148 10.10 9.12 -21.08
C ASP A 148 8.77 8.32 -21.22
N LEU A 149 8.34 7.64 -20.15
CA LEU A 149 7.07 6.90 -20.08
C LEU A 149 5.98 7.65 -19.31
N ILE A 150 6.31 8.79 -18.69
CA ILE A 150 5.31 9.63 -18.02
C ILE A 150 4.50 10.34 -19.07
N VAL A 151 3.17 10.18 -19.01
CA VAL A 151 2.22 10.79 -19.93
C VAL A 151 1.05 11.40 -19.16
N PRO A 152 0.38 12.43 -19.70
CA PRO A 152 -0.86 12.92 -19.12
C PRO A 152 -1.97 11.85 -19.24
N PRO A 153 -2.94 11.80 -18.30
CA PRO A 153 -4.06 10.90 -18.42
C PRO A 153 -4.96 11.32 -19.59
N SER A 154 -5.35 10.33 -20.41
CA SER A 154 -6.42 10.52 -21.40
C SER A 154 -7.65 9.69 -21.00
N PRO A 155 -8.86 10.09 -21.43
CA PRO A 155 -10.07 9.30 -21.18
C PRO A 155 -9.94 7.83 -21.63
N GLU A 156 -9.28 7.59 -22.76
CA GLU A 156 -9.07 6.26 -23.33
C GLU A 156 -8.12 5.44 -22.44
N ALA A 157 -7.05 6.06 -21.92
CA ALA A 157 -6.12 5.39 -21.00
C ALA A 157 -6.82 5.00 -19.69
N ILE A 158 -7.58 5.92 -19.10
CA ILE A 158 -8.36 5.65 -17.88
C ILE A 158 -9.39 4.53 -18.12
N ALA A 159 -10.16 4.61 -19.21
CA ALA A 159 -11.13 3.57 -19.57
C ALA A 159 -10.47 2.20 -19.79
N GLY A 160 -9.28 2.19 -20.43
CA GLY A 160 -8.49 0.97 -20.64
C GLY A 160 -8.04 0.31 -19.34
N LEU A 161 -7.53 1.10 -18.38
CA LEU A 161 -7.14 0.61 -17.05
C LEU A 161 -8.34 0.10 -16.26
N LEU A 162 -9.46 0.82 -16.25
CA LEU A 162 -10.69 0.43 -15.56
C LEU A 162 -11.26 -0.88 -16.12
N ALA A 163 -11.31 -1.01 -17.45
CA ALA A 163 -11.81 -2.22 -18.08
C ALA A 163 -10.92 -3.44 -17.82
N ALA A 164 -9.59 -3.29 -17.91
CA ALA A 164 -8.64 -4.38 -17.68
C ALA A 164 -8.53 -4.74 -16.20
N GLY A 165 -8.67 -3.76 -15.31
CA GLY A 165 -8.56 -3.90 -13.86
C GLY A 165 -9.89 -4.17 -13.16
N ALA A 166 -10.97 -4.45 -13.89
CA ALA A 166 -12.28 -4.71 -13.30
C ALA A 166 -12.21 -5.81 -12.23
N GLY A 167 -12.64 -5.47 -11.01
CA GLY A 167 -12.59 -6.37 -9.84
C GLY A 167 -11.24 -6.46 -9.13
N VAL A 168 -10.13 -6.00 -9.73
CA VAL A 168 -8.79 -6.10 -9.12
C VAL A 168 -8.09 -4.76 -8.95
N LEU A 169 -8.30 -3.76 -9.80
CA LEU A 169 -7.73 -2.43 -9.61
C LEU A 169 -8.33 -1.78 -8.36
N ARG A 170 -7.49 -1.38 -7.41
CA ARG A 170 -7.93 -0.80 -6.14
C ARG A 170 -7.42 0.62 -5.94
N VAL A 171 -6.18 0.88 -6.32
CA VAL A 171 -5.52 2.17 -6.11
C VAL A 171 -4.88 2.62 -7.41
N VAL A 172 -5.02 3.90 -7.73
CA VAL A 172 -4.25 4.56 -8.78
C VAL A 172 -3.55 5.77 -8.20
N THR A 173 -2.23 5.84 -8.33
CA THR A 173 -1.43 7.02 -8.00
C THR A 173 -1.25 7.89 -9.23
N LEU A 174 -1.57 9.17 -9.08
CA LEU A 174 -1.39 10.19 -10.11
C LEU A 174 -1.08 11.56 -9.53
N ALA A 175 -0.60 12.47 -10.38
CA ALA A 175 -0.38 13.87 -10.06
C ALA A 175 -1.59 14.70 -10.56
N PRO A 176 -2.37 15.32 -9.66
CA PRO A 176 -3.61 16.00 -10.04
C PRO A 176 -3.38 17.29 -10.82
N GLU A 177 -2.19 17.87 -10.76
CA GLU A 177 -1.82 19.13 -11.43
C GLU A 177 -1.44 18.95 -12.89
N VAL A 178 -1.19 17.74 -13.37
CA VAL A 178 -0.89 17.51 -14.79
C VAL A 178 -2.14 17.72 -15.64
N GLU A 179 -1.96 17.98 -16.93
CA GLU A 179 -3.08 18.14 -17.86
C GLU A 179 -4.02 16.93 -17.81
N GLY A 180 -5.32 17.16 -17.63
CA GLY A 180 -6.31 16.08 -17.45
C GLY A 180 -6.29 15.40 -16.08
N GLY A 181 -5.31 15.69 -15.20
CA GLY A 181 -5.13 15.01 -13.93
C GLY A 181 -6.35 15.09 -12.99
N LEU A 182 -6.92 16.30 -12.84
CA LEU A 182 -8.09 16.47 -11.96
C LEU A 182 -9.34 15.77 -12.51
N ALA A 183 -9.54 15.72 -13.82
CA ALA A 183 -10.62 14.96 -14.44
C ALA A 183 -10.44 13.46 -14.22
N ALA A 184 -9.20 12.96 -14.39
CA ALA A 184 -8.89 11.56 -14.11
C ALA A 184 -9.13 11.16 -12.63
N VAL A 185 -8.87 12.07 -11.68
CA VAL A 185 -9.25 11.86 -10.27
C VAL A 185 -10.75 11.60 -10.14
N ALA A 186 -11.58 12.45 -10.75
CA ALA A 186 -13.04 12.30 -10.67
C ALA A 186 -13.53 11.01 -11.34
N ASP A 187 -13.01 10.68 -12.51
CA ASP A 187 -13.39 9.48 -13.28
C ASP A 187 -13.04 8.20 -12.50
N LEU A 188 -11.81 8.09 -11.98
CA LEU A 188 -11.36 6.95 -11.20
C LEU A 188 -12.14 6.83 -9.89
N ALA A 189 -12.36 7.94 -9.17
CA ALA A 189 -13.10 7.93 -7.92
C ALA A 189 -14.57 7.53 -8.14
N SER A 190 -15.22 7.99 -9.22
CA SER A 190 -16.59 7.60 -9.57
C SER A 190 -16.70 6.13 -9.93
N ALA A 191 -15.64 5.52 -10.44
CA ALA A 191 -15.54 4.08 -10.70
C ALA A 191 -15.23 3.25 -9.43
N GLY A 192 -15.12 3.88 -8.25
CA GLY A 192 -14.85 3.21 -6.98
C GLY A 192 -13.37 2.88 -6.75
N ILE A 193 -12.45 3.48 -7.52
CA ILE A 193 -11.01 3.32 -7.34
C ILE A 193 -10.52 4.36 -6.32
N VAL A 194 -9.67 3.94 -5.39
CA VAL A 194 -9.00 4.86 -4.47
C VAL A 194 -7.94 5.63 -5.25
N VAL A 195 -8.14 6.93 -5.38
CA VAL A 195 -7.14 7.80 -6.01
C VAL A 195 -6.16 8.29 -4.96
N SER A 196 -4.88 8.03 -5.23
CA SER A 196 -3.75 8.46 -4.40
C SER A 196 -2.96 9.56 -5.12
N ILE A 197 -2.68 10.65 -4.41
CA ILE A 197 -1.84 11.73 -4.92
C ILE A 197 -0.37 11.36 -4.69
N GLY A 198 0.43 11.28 -5.73
CA GLY A 198 1.85 10.95 -5.62
C GLY A 198 2.65 11.42 -6.82
N HIS A 199 3.97 11.47 -6.69
CA HIS A 199 4.87 11.97 -7.73
C HIS A 199 4.38 13.30 -8.30
N SER A 200 4.06 14.24 -7.41
CA SER A 200 3.27 15.42 -7.67
C SER A 200 3.98 16.69 -7.17
N ASP A 201 3.97 17.72 -8.00
CA ASP A 201 4.40 19.08 -7.63
C ASP A 201 3.20 20.00 -7.33
N ALA A 202 2.05 19.42 -7.00
CA ALA A 202 0.83 20.16 -6.72
C ALA A 202 0.99 21.14 -5.56
N THR A 203 0.36 22.29 -5.69
CA THR A 203 0.14 23.25 -4.60
C THR A 203 -0.91 22.71 -3.63
N ALA A 204 -0.95 23.23 -2.41
CA ALA A 204 -1.98 22.88 -1.43
C ALA A 204 -3.40 23.04 -1.99
N ARG A 205 -3.65 24.10 -2.79
CA ARG A 205 -4.94 24.33 -3.45
C ARG A 205 -5.29 23.21 -4.45
N GLN A 206 -4.32 22.74 -5.23
CA GLN A 206 -4.54 21.65 -6.19
C GLN A 206 -4.80 20.32 -5.50
N VAL A 207 -4.11 20.05 -4.38
CA VAL A 207 -4.36 18.87 -3.54
C VAL A 207 -5.77 18.91 -2.93
N ALA A 208 -6.20 20.07 -2.41
CA ALA A 208 -7.56 20.24 -1.90
C ALA A 208 -8.61 20.01 -3.00
N ALA A 209 -8.40 20.56 -4.20
CA ALA A 209 -9.27 20.33 -5.35
C ALA A 209 -9.33 18.84 -5.75
N ALA A 210 -8.20 18.11 -5.69
CA ALA A 210 -8.17 16.68 -5.94
C ALA A 210 -8.96 15.89 -4.85
N ALA A 211 -8.87 16.31 -3.58
CA ALA A 211 -9.67 15.72 -2.51
C ALA A 211 -11.18 16.00 -2.69
N ASP A 212 -11.55 17.20 -3.19
CA ASP A 212 -12.93 17.54 -3.56
C ASP A 212 -13.42 16.67 -4.73
N ALA A 213 -12.56 16.39 -5.70
CA ALA A 213 -12.84 15.52 -6.84
C ALA A 213 -12.85 14.02 -6.50
N GLY A 214 -12.48 13.62 -5.28
CA GLY A 214 -12.59 12.25 -4.81
C GLY A 214 -11.28 11.56 -4.46
N ALA A 215 -10.12 12.22 -4.52
CA ALA A 215 -8.88 11.65 -4.00
C ALA A 215 -8.99 11.40 -2.49
N ARG A 216 -8.43 10.27 -2.01
CA ARG A 216 -8.52 9.85 -0.60
C ARG A 216 -7.20 9.40 -0.01
N MET A 217 -6.15 9.30 -0.81
CA MET A 217 -4.86 8.81 -0.37
C MET A 217 -3.72 9.69 -0.90
N VAL A 218 -2.59 9.64 -0.22
CA VAL A 218 -1.31 10.19 -0.66
C VAL A 218 -0.26 9.08 -0.59
N THR A 219 0.44 8.86 -1.69
CA THR A 219 1.45 7.83 -1.86
C THR A 219 2.74 8.26 -1.16
N HIS A 220 3.40 7.36 -0.44
CA HIS A 220 4.70 7.52 0.24
C HIS A 220 5.05 8.97 0.61
N LEU A 221 4.27 9.54 1.53
CA LEU A 221 4.34 10.94 1.98
C LEU A 221 5.80 11.41 2.14
N PHE A 222 6.12 12.60 1.69
CA PHE A 222 7.43 13.27 1.56
C PHE A 222 8.25 12.86 0.34
N ASN A 223 8.11 11.64 -0.18
CA ASN A 223 8.94 11.14 -1.28
C ASN A 223 8.35 11.58 -2.63
N ALA A 224 9.21 12.12 -3.52
CA ALA A 224 8.83 12.59 -4.85
C ALA A 224 7.61 13.57 -4.86
N GLN A 225 7.51 14.43 -3.86
CA GLN A 225 6.42 15.40 -3.71
C GLN A 225 6.95 16.82 -3.54
N ARG A 226 6.08 17.84 -3.79
CA ARG A 226 6.38 19.20 -3.41
C ARG A 226 6.62 19.29 -1.90
N PRO A 227 7.79 19.80 -1.46
CA PRO A 227 8.10 19.90 -0.03
C PRO A 227 7.14 20.84 0.70
N LEU A 228 6.94 20.59 1.99
CA LEU A 228 6.22 21.50 2.87
C LEU A 228 7.00 22.80 3.06
N HIS A 229 6.36 23.93 2.75
CA HIS A 229 6.87 25.27 3.02
C HIS A 229 5.79 26.09 3.73
N HIS A 230 6.16 26.93 4.68
CA HIS A 230 5.21 27.63 5.55
C HIS A 230 4.23 28.56 4.82
N ARG A 231 4.53 29.01 3.60
CA ARG A 231 3.65 29.82 2.74
C ARG A 231 3.01 29.03 1.61
N GLU A 232 3.54 27.89 1.24
CA GLU A 232 2.98 26.96 0.26
C GLU A 232 3.15 25.53 0.78
N PRO A 233 2.16 25.00 1.50
CA PRO A 233 2.28 23.69 2.17
C PRO A 233 2.51 22.52 1.21
N GLY A 234 2.17 22.67 -0.05
CA GLY A 234 2.32 21.65 -1.08
C GLY A 234 1.49 20.40 -0.78
N VAL A 235 1.91 19.29 -1.40
CA VAL A 235 1.27 17.98 -1.18
C VAL A 235 1.35 17.57 0.29
N VAL A 236 2.53 17.65 0.88
CA VAL A 236 2.80 17.17 2.23
C VAL A 236 1.97 17.90 3.27
N GLY A 237 2.01 19.24 3.27
CA GLY A 237 1.31 20.04 4.27
C GLY A 237 -0.21 19.92 4.15
N GLN A 238 -0.74 19.92 2.92
CA GLN A 238 -2.17 19.76 2.71
C GLN A 238 -2.65 18.35 3.11
N ALA A 239 -1.89 17.31 2.78
CA ALA A 239 -2.24 15.93 3.16
C ALA A 239 -2.30 15.72 4.67
N LEU A 240 -1.34 16.29 5.40
CA LEU A 240 -1.32 16.21 6.87
C LEU A 240 -2.49 16.98 7.51
N ALA A 241 -2.91 18.09 6.91
CA ALA A 241 -3.97 18.94 7.42
C ALA A 241 -5.39 18.50 7.02
N ASP A 242 -5.57 17.83 5.86
CA ASP A 242 -6.87 17.46 5.34
C ASP A 242 -7.33 16.10 5.89
N PRO A 243 -8.41 16.05 6.70
CA PRO A 243 -8.86 14.80 7.33
C PRO A 243 -9.38 13.74 6.33
N ARG A 244 -9.63 14.12 5.10
CA ARG A 244 -10.10 13.21 4.04
C ARG A 244 -8.99 12.34 3.45
N LEU A 245 -7.72 12.75 3.63
CA LEU A 245 -6.56 12.12 3.02
C LEU A 245 -5.84 11.21 4.02
N THR A 246 -5.67 9.96 3.63
CA THR A 246 -4.82 8.99 4.33
C THR A 246 -3.46 8.95 3.63
N CYS A 247 -2.38 8.89 4.38
CA CYS A 247 -1.02 9.00 3.86
C CYS A 247 -0.27 7.68 4.00
N GLY A 248 0.21 7.12 2.90
CA GLY A 248 1.22 6.07 2.91
C GLY A 248 2.54 6.64 3.43
N LEU A 249 3.27 5.91 4.26
CA LEU A 249 4.56 6.34 4.81
C LEU A 249 5.55 5.17 4.80
N ILE A 250 6.70 5.37 4.17
CA ILE A 250 7.84 4.45 4.25
C ILE A 250 8.64 4.81 5.51
N ALA A 251 8.42 4.06 6.59
CA ALA A 251 8.99 4.37 7.91
C ALA A 251 10.26 3.54 8.21
N ASP A 252 11.09 3.30 7.22
CA ASP A 252 12.36 2.57 7.33
C ASP A 252 13.51 3.41 7.91
N LEU A 253 13.25 4.67 8.21
CA LEU A 253 14.19 5.67 8.75
C LEU A 253 15.31 6.07 7.78
N SER A 254 15.27 5.55 6.55
CA SER A 254 16.17 5.93 5.45
C SER A 254 15.47 6.88 4.48
N HIS A 255 14.25 6.54 4.06
CA HIS A 255 13.40 7.41 3.23
C HIS A 255 12.86 8.60 4.00
N VAL A 256 12.46 8.39 5.25
CA VAL A 256 11.93 9.43 6.13
C VAL A 256 12.59 9.34 7.50
N ALA A 257 13.26 10.42 7.94
CA ALA A 257 13.92 10.48 9.23
C ALA A 257 12.94 10.29 10.40
N ALA A 258 13.38 9.69 11.49
CA ALA A 258 12.56 9.38 12.66
C ALA A 258 11.76 10.59 13.20
N ALA A 259 12.39 11.76 13.26
CA ALA A 259 11.73 13.00 13.69
C ALA A 259 10.58 13.40 12.75
N VAL A 260 10.73 13.19 11.44
CA VAL A 260 9.70 13.51 10.44
C VAL A 260 8.57 12.48 10.49
N CYS A 261 8.88 11.20 10.71
CA CYS A 261 7.86 10.18 11.01
C CYS A 261 7.02 10.57 12.23
N ALA A 262 7.66 10.99 13.33
CA ALA A 262 6.96 11.43 14.53
C ALA A 262 6.03 12.63 14.26
N ILE A 263 6.47 13.61 13.46
CA ILE A 263 5.65 14.75 13.02
C ILE A 263 4.43 14.26 12.23
N ALA A 264 4.62 13.34 11.28
CA ALA A 264 3.53 12.81 10.47
C ALA A 264 2.46 12.11 11.32
N PHE A 265 2.88 11.24 12.26
CA PHE A 265 1.95 10.56 13.18
C PHE A 265 1.20 11.54 14.09
N ALA A 266 1.87 12.57 14.57
CA ALA A 266 1.26 13.60 15.43
C ALA A 266 0.27 14.49 14.67
N ALA A 267 0.59 14.86 13.42
CA ALA A 267 -0.25 15.73 12.59
C ALA A 267 -1.46 15.01 11.98
N ALA A 268 -1.34 13.71 11.72
CA ALA A 268 -2.38 12.92 11.04
C ALA A 268 -2.73 11.64 11.83
N PRO A 269 -3.19 11.73 13.10
CA PRO A 269 -3.48 10.55 13.91
C PRO A 269 -4.56 9.69 13.25
N GLY A 270 -4.30 8.37 13.16
CA GLY A 270 -5.20 7.41 12.52
C GLY A 270 -5.26 7.49 10.99
N ARG A 271 -4.47 8.37 10.34
CA ARG A 271 -4.46 8.56 8.89
C ARG A 271 -3.10 8.23 8.24
N ILE A 272 -2.15 7.72 9.00
CA ILE A 272 -0.87 7.22 8.47
C ILE A 272 -0.99 5.71 8.28
N LEU A 273 -0.73 5.25 7.05
CA LEU A 273 -0.59 3.85 6.69
C LEU A 273 0.88 3.54 6.43
N LEU A 274 1.41 2.51 7.08
CA LEU A 274 2.76 2.04 6.78
C LEU A 274 2.75 1.26 5.46
N VAL A 275 3.66 1.62 4.57
CA VAL A 275 3.91 0.92 3.30
C VAL A 275 5.40 0.63 3.17
N THR A 276 5.76 -0.44 2.48
CA THR A 276 7.18 -0.72 2.25
C THR A 276 7.72 -0.06 0.99
N ASP A 277 6.90 0.07 -0.03
CA ASP A 277 7.33 0.42 -1.39
C ASP A 277 8.46 -0.51 -1.87
N ALA A 278 8.40 -1.77 -1.41
CA ALA A 278 9.43 -2.76 -1.64
C ALA A 278 9.56 -3.07 -3.14
N SER A 279 10.79 -3.19 -3.59
CA SER A 279 11.13 -3.61 -4.95
C SER A 279 11.56 -5.08 -5.00
N ALA A 280 11.84 -5.60 -6.18
CA ALA A 280 12.39 -6.95 -6.36
C ALA A 280 13.67 -7.22 -5.53
N ALA A 281 14.39 -6.19 -5.12
CA ALA A 281 15.59 -6.31 -4.27
C ALA A 281 15.25 -6.67 -2.82
N ALA A 282 14.03 -6.43 -2.35
CA ALA A 282 13.65 -6.71 -0.98
C ALA A 282 13.72 -8.22 -0.67
N GLY A 283 14.30 -8.58 0.48
CA GLY A 283 14.53 -9.97 0.87
C GLY A 283 15.66 -10.68 0.10
N MET A 284 16.43 -9.95 -0.70
CA MET A 284 17.58 -10.45 -1.43
C MET A 284 18.89 -10.06 -0.74
N PRO A 285 20.01 -10.79 -0.96
CA PRO A 285 21.33 -10.35 -0.52
C PRO A 285 21.71 -8.97 -1.07
N PRO A 286 22.62 -8.24 -0.40
CA PRO A 286 23.12 -6.97 -0.94
C PRO A 286 23.68 -7.16 -2.37
N GLY A 287 23.27 -6.26 -3.30
CA GLY A 287 23.65 -6.39 -4.71
C GLY A 287 23.06 -5.26 -5.56
N ARG A 288 23.22 -5.41 -6.88
CA ARG A 288 22.60 -4.53 -7.87
C ARG A 288 21.34 -5.19 -8.42
N TYR A 289 20.23 -4.49 -8.36
CA TYR A 289 18.93 -4.95 -8.84
C TYR A 289 18.35 -3.92 -9.80
N ARG A 290 17.51 -4.36 -10.74
CA ARG A 290 16.71 -3.46 -11.58
C ARG A 290 15.37 -3.22 -10.91
N ILE A 291 14.85 -2.01 -11.07
CA ILE A 291 13.50 -1.60 -10.67
C ILE A 291 12.80 -1.15 -11.95
N GLY A 292 11.73 -1.83 -12.30
CA GLY A 292 11.03 -1.65 -13.56
C GLY A 292 11.78 -2.28 -14.76
N GLY A 293 11.04 -2.72 -15.76
CA GLY A 293 11.57 -3.32 -16.99
C GLY A 293 12.21 -2.33 -17.96
#